data_828b83aef8feb07f6af9dcb4f822c67d
#
_entry.id   828b83aef8feb07f6af9dcb4f822c67d
#
_cell.length_a   1.000
_cell.length_b   1.000
_cell.length_c   1.000
_cell.angle_alpha   90.00
_cell.angle_beta   90.00
_cell.angle_gamma   90.00
#
_symmetry.space_group_name_H-M   'P 1'
#
loop_
_entity.id
_entity.type
_entity.pdbx_description
1 polymer ?
#
loop_
_entity_poly.entity_id
_entity_poly.type
_entity_poly.pdbx_seq_one_letter_code
_entity_poly.pdbx_strand_id
1 'polypeptide(L)'
;MMKKKYTFIDLFAGIGGFHTAMHYVGGKCVFASEWDKNARLSSEANYKNIEPKLFKKDKDGKYLYFNEDINDAIPSQIPDFDICCGGFPCQPFSVAGLKRGFEDTRGTLFFSIANIIREKIKAGCPPKVLFLENVRGLKTHDKGNTLKVILATLEELGYAYSFDVLNAKYFGVPQNRERLFIIAWYKKLVDVDEFRFPYGIAEDGSTIYDKKKLKEGTLLTKVSDIFEPERIMDSQYTISDKMWEGHQKRKERNRKNGKGFGYSLFNADSTYTSTISARYWKDGSEILIDQSEKGLNPRVLTPVEAGRLQGYRIIGEG
;
A
#
# COMPACT_ATOMS: atom_id res chain seq x y z
N MET A 1 -26.73 -8.64 -1.26
CA MET A 1 -25.85 -7.46 -1.30
C MET A 1 -25.81 -6.82 0.07
N MET A 2 -24.63 -6.68 0.69
CA MET A 2 -24.51 -5.90 1.93
C MET A 2 -24.87 -4.44 1.62
N LYS A 3 -25.67 -3.81 2.48
CA LYS A 3 -26.01 -2.38 2.35
C LYS A 3 -24.72 -1.58 2.53
N LYS A 4 -24.32 -0.81 1.53
CA LYS A 4 -23.09 0.02 1.61
C LYS A 4 -23.25 1.03 2.75
N LYS A 5 -22.30 1.00 3.70
CA LYS A 5 -22.41 1.73 4.98
C LYS A 5 -21.77 3.12 4.94
N TYR A 6 -20.80 3.34 4.05
CA TYR A 6 -20.05 4.59 3.92
C TYR A 6 -19.43 4.72 2.53
N THR A 7 -19.03 5.94 2.19
CA THR A 7 -18.34 6.27 0.95
C THR A 7 -16.87 6.57 1.22
N PHE A 8 -16.00 6.24 0.27
CA PHE A 8 -14.60 6.57 0.37
C PHE A 8 -14.02 7.01 -0.96
N ILE A 9 -12.88 7.70 -0.89
CA ILE A 9 -12.00 7.96 -2.02
C ILE A 9 -10.68 7.21 -1.82
N ASP A 10 -10.03 6.79 -2.94
CA ASP A 10 -8.76 6.07 -2.92
C ASP A 10 -7.72 6.84 -3.75
N LEU A 11 -6.84 7.55 -3.05
CA LEU A 11 -5.82 8.40 -3.66
C LEU A 11 -4.49 7.65 -3.70
N PHE A 12 -3.81 7.71 -4.86
CA PHE A 12 -2.63 6.87 -5.14
C PHE A 12 -3.00 5.39 -5.07
N ALA A 13 -4.11 5.04 -5.71
CA ALA A 13 -4.81 3.79 -5.52
C ALA A 13 -3.99 2.54 -5.87
N GLY A 14 -2.96 2.68 -6.73
CA GLY A 14 -2.23 1.54 -7.26
C GLY A 14 -3.17 0.57 -7.96
N ILE A 15 -3.03 -0.71 -7.69
CA ILE A 15 -3.94 -1.77 -8.18
C ILE A 15 -5.18 -1.97 -7.29
N GLY A 16 -5.45 -1.04 -6.33
CA GLY A 16 -6.65 -1.03 -5.50
C GLY A 16 -6.52 -1.76 -4.15
N GLY A 17 -5.40 -1.60 -3.45
CA GLY A 17 -5.22 -2.21 -2.12
C GLY A 17 -6.22 -1.67 -1.10
N PHE A 18 -6.34 -0.36 -0.97
CA PHE A 18 -7.36 0.27 -0.14
C PHE A 18 -8.77 -0.01 -0.65
N HIS A 19 -8.97 0.04 -1.96
CA HIS A 19 -10.26 -0.27 -2.58
C HIS A 19 -10.77 -1.65 -2.15
N THR A 20 -9.91 -2.69 -2.27
CA THR A 20 -10.24 -4.05 -1.83
C THR A 20 -10.62 -4.09 -0.35
N ALA A 21 -9.79 -3.52 0.52
CA ALA A 21 -10.00 -3.55 1.96
C ALA A 21 -11.29 -2.82 2.35
N MET A 22 -11.50 -1.62 1.83
CA MET A 22 -12.68 -0.80 2.14
C MET A 22 -13.96 -1.40 1.58
N HIS A 23 -13.92 -1.99 0.37
CA HIS A 23 -15.06 -2.70 -0.21
C HIS A 23 -15.45 -3.91 0.63
N TYR A 24 -14.47 -4.69 1.12
CA TYR A 24 -14.71 -5.87 1.96
C TYR A 24 -15.49 -5.53 3.24
N VAL A 25 -15.25 -4.37 3.84
CA VAL A 25 -15.96 -3.91 5.04
C VAL A 25 -17.20 -3.05 4.74
N GLY A 26 -17.66 -3.02 3.47
CA GLY A 26 -18.92 -2.42 3.05
C GLY A 26 -18.83 -0.97 2.56
N GLY A 27 -17.63 -0.50 2.22
CA GLY A 27 -17.40 0.82 1.63
C GLY A 27 -17.78 0.87 0.15
N LYS A 28 -18.07 2.08 -0.33
CA LYS A 28 -18.28 2.40 -1.74
C LYS A 28 -17.27 3.44 -2.18
N CYS A 29 -16.43 3.08 -3.18
CA CYS A 29 -15.51 4.04 -3.80
C CYS A 29 -16.30 5.01 -4.68
N VAL A 30 -16.11 6.31 -4.45
CA VAL A 30 -16.78 7.36 -5.22
C VAL A 30 -15.82 8.20 -6.06
N PHE A 31 -14.53 8.13 -5.76
CA PHE A 31 -13.46 8.77 -6.53
C PHE A 31 -12.14 8.05 -6.28
N ALA A 32 -11.28 8.01 -7.29
CA ALA A 32 -9.91 7.49 -7.16
C ALA A 32 -8.93 8.32 -7.99
N SER A 33 -7.65 8.21 -7.66
CA SER A 33 -6.55 8.78 -8.44
C SER A 33 -5.37 7.83 -8.46
N GLU A 34 -4.78 7.60 -9.69
CA GLU A 34 -3.58 6.78 -9.85
C GLU A 34 -2.83 7.18 -11.13
N TRP A 35 -1.54 7.47 -10.98
CA TRP A 35 -0.69 7.91 -12.09
C TRP A 35 -0.33 6.80 -13.08
N ASP A 36 -0.07 5.58 -12.57
CA ASP A 36 0.36 4.46 -13.41
C ASP A 36 -0.80 3.92 -14.25
N LYS A 37 -0.62 3.92 -15.58
CA LYS A 37 -1.63 3.46 -16.52
C LYS A 37 -2.00 1.98 -16.31
N ASN A 38 -1.01 1.11 -16.01
CA ASN A 38 -1.27 -0.31 -15.87
C ASN A 38 -2.00 -0.60 -14.56
N ALA A 39 -1.68 0.14 -13.50
CA ALA A 39 -2.41 0.08 -12.25
C ALA A 39 -3.87 0.52 -12.42
N ARG A 40 -4.15 1.61 -13.18
CA ARG A 40 -5.53 2.02 -13.51
C ARG A 40 -6.29 0.95 -14.29
N LEU A 41 -5.66 0.34 -15.30
CA LEU A 41 -6.27 -0.74 -16.08
C LEU A 41 -6.59 -1.96 -15.20
N SER A 42 -5.69 -2.33 -14.28
CA SER A 42 -5.92 -3.39 -13.31
C SER A 42 -7.09 -3.06 -12.38
N SER A 43 -7.15 -1.82 -11.88
CA SER A 43 -8.28 -1.35 -11.06
C SER A 43 -9.59 -1.38 -11.82
N GLU A 44 -9.62 -0.92 -13.09
CA GLU A 44 -10.83 -1.00 -13.92
C GLU A 44 -11.28 -2.45 -14.12
N ALA A 45 -10.36 -3.36 -14.45
CA ALA A 45 -10.67 -4.78 -14.63
C ALA A 45 -11.28 -5.41 -13.38
N ASN A 46 -10.74 -5.08 -12.19
CA ASN A 46 -11.18 -5.65 -10.93
C ASN A 46 -12.50 -5.07 -10.41
N TYR A 47 -12.75 -3.76 -10.60
CA TYR A 47 -13.82 -3.07 -9.88
C TYR A 47 -14.93 -2.49 -10.76
N LYS A 48 -14.79 -2.48 -12.09
CA LYS A 48 -15.79 -1.89 -12.99
C LYS A 48 -17.20 -2.47 -12.83
N ASN A 49 -17.29 -3.78 -12.60
CA ASN A 49 -18.59 -4.44 -12.40
C ASN A 49 -19.19 -4.15 -11.01
N ILE A 50 -18.36 -3.78 -10.05
CA ILE A 50 -18.76 -3.50 -8.66
C ILE A 50 -19.08 -2.01 -8.48
N GLU A 51 -18.27 -1.13 -9.08
CA GLU A 51 -18.36 0.32 -8.99
C GLU A 51 -18.38 0.97 -10.39
N PRO A 52 -19.40 0.70 -11.24
CA PRO A 52 -19.40 1.14 -12.64
C PRO A 52 -19.37 2.66 -12.79
N LYS A 53 -19.84 3.42 -11.78
CA LYS A 53 -19.79 4.88 -11.80
C LYS A 53 -18.36 5.42 -11.72
N LEU A 54 -17.46 4.76 -10.97
CA LEU A 54 -16.07 5.16 -10.82
C LEU A 54 -15.34 5.19 -12.17
N PHE A 55 -15.68 4.24 -13.04
CA PHE A 55 -15.04 4.07 -14.36
C PHE A 55 -15.85 4.67 -15.51
N LYS A 56 -16.83 5.54 -15.19
CA LYS A 56 -17.57 6.25 -16.22
C LYS A 56 -16.66 7.26 -16.91
N LYS A 57 -16.69 7.28 -18.26
CA LYS A 57 -15.92 8.20 -19.11
C LYS A 57 -16.83 9.28 -19.68
N ASP A 58 -16.25 10.43 -19.95
CA ASP A 58 -16.87 11.51 -20.71
C ASP A 58 -16.82 11.21 -22.22
N LYS A 59 -17.26 12.18 -23.04
CA LYS A 59 -17.27 12.10 -24.52
C LYS A 59 -15.85 12.01 -25.14
N ASP A 60 -14.84 12.48 -24.42
CA ASP A 60 -13.44 12.49 -24.86
C ASP A 60 -12.67 11.24 -24.33
N GLY A 61 -13.39 10.30 -23.68
CA GLY A 61 -12.83 9.05 -23.14
C GLY A 61 -12.09 9.20 -21.82
N LYS A 62 -12.13 10.38 -21.19
CA LYS A 62 -11.51 10.65 -19.88
C LYS A 62 -12.45 10.18 -18.75
N TYR A 63 -11.88 9.55 -17.73
CA TYR A 63 -12.67 9.16 -16.57
C TYR A 63 -13.18 10.38 -15.80
N LEU A 64 -14.44 10.34 -15.37
CA LEU A 64 -15.08 11.39 -14.58
C LEU A 64 -14.70 11.34 -13.10
N TYR A 65 -14.45 10.15 -12.57
CA TYR A 65 -14.21 9.91 -11.14
C TYR A 65 -12.95 9.11 -10.85
N PHE A 66 -12.08 8.93 -11.85
CA PHE A 66 -10.79 8.28 -11.70
C PHE A 66 -9.68 9.12 -12.36
N ASN A 67 -9.10 10.04 -11.62
CA ASN A 67 -8.08 10.93 -12.16
C ASN A 67 -6.73 10.22 -12.37
N GLU A 68 -6.00 10.64 -13.39
CA GLU A 68 -4.63 10.21 -13.64
C GLU A 68 -3.68 10.91 -12.66
N ASP A 69 -3.66 12.24 -12.67
CA ASP A 69 -2.86 13.04 -11.75
C ASP A 69 -3.75 13.67 -10.69
N ILE A 70 -3.41 13.44 -9.42
CA ILE A 70 -4.12 14.04 -8.29
C ILE A 70 -4.02 15.57 -8.30
N ASN A 71 -2.97 16.14 -8.89
CA ASN A 71 -2.80 17.59 -8.99
C ASN A 71 -3.82 18.24 -9.94
N ASP A 72 -4.37 17.45 -10.88
CA ASP A 72 -5.44 17.88 -11.77
C ASP A 72 -6.83 17.69 -11.18
N ALA A 73 -6.92 17.08 -10.00
CA ALA A 73 -8.21 16.87 -9.33
C ALA A 73 -8.79 18.19 -8.86
N ILE A 74 -10.00 18.50 -9.30
CA ILE A 74 -10.76 19.67 -8.88
C ILE A 74 -11.61 19.29 -7.67
N PRO A 75 -11.31 19.78 -6.45
CA PRO A 75 -11.97 19.31 -5.23
C PRO A 75 -13.50 19.44 -5.23
N SER A 76 -14.05 20.47 -5.89
CA SER A 76 -15.50 20.67 -6.01
C SER A 76 -16.19 19.65 -6.92
N GLN A 77 -15.45 18.97 -7.81
CA GLN A 77 -15.96 17.90 -8.68
C GLN A 77 -15.87 16.51 -8.03
N ILE A 78 -15.11 16.37 -6.96
CA ILE A 78 -15.04 15.12 -6.20
C ILE A 78 -16.35 14.98 -5.42
N PRO A 79 -17.09 13.87 -5.55
CA PRO A 79 -18.28 13.62 -4.72
C PRO A 79 -17.96 13.70 -3.23
N ASP A 80 -18.95 13.93 -2.38
CA ASP A 80 -18.77 13.87 -0.94
C ASP A 80 -18.49 12.44 -0.50
N PHE A 81 -17.63 12.31 0.51
CA PHE A 81 -17.16 11.02 1.00
C PHE A 81 -16.94 11.06 2.52
N ASP A 82 -17.07 9.89 3.15
CA ASP A 82 -16.86 9.73 4.59
C ASP A 82 -15.38 9.50 4.92
N ILE A 83 -14.65 8.75 4.07
CA ILE A 83 -13.28 8.32 4.34
C ILE A 83 -12.37 8.67 3.17
N CYS A 84 -11.21 9.28 3.46
CA CYS A 84 -10.12 9.45 2.50
C CYS A 84 -9.05 8.40 2.74
N CYS A 85 -8.87 7.47 1.80
CA CYS A 85 -7.73 6.57 1.77
C CYS A 85 -6.63 7.16 0.88
N GLY A 86 -5.35 6.99 1.28
CA GLY A 86 -4.24 7.48 0.47
C GLY A 86 -2.89 6.87 0.83
N GLY A 87 -2.29 6.17 -0.14
CA GLY A 87 -0.92 5.64 -0.07
C GLY A 87 0.06 6.55 -0.79
N PHE A 88 0.27 7.77 -0.30
CA PHE A 88 1.08 8.78 -0.99
C PHE A 88 2.58 8.45 -0.94
N PRO A 89 3.38 8.81 -1.99
CA PRO A 89 4.81 8.55 -2.02
C PRO A 89 5.56 9.44 -1.01
N CYS A 90 6.63 8.88 -0.42
CA CYS A 90 7.53 9.62 0.46
C CYS A 90 8.40 10.57 -0.38
N GLN A 91 8.07 11.84 -0.39
CA GLN A 91 8.84 12.90 -1.04
C GLN A 91 9.38 13.88 0.00
N PRO A 92 10.64 14.39 -0.16
CA PRO A 92 11.16 15.37 0.75
C PRO A 92 10.39 16.69 0.63
N PHE A 93 10.04 17.29 1.77
CA PHE A 93 9.52 18.65 1.82
C PHE A 93 10.69 19.63 1.65
N SER A 94 10.55 20.62 0.76
CA SER A 94 11.53 21.70 0.72
C SER A 94 11.36 22.58 1.97
N VAL A 95 12.45 22.80 2.71
CA VAL A 95 12.46 23.65 3.91
C VAL A 95 12.02 25.10 3.58
N ALA A 96 12.20 25.53 2.34
CA ALA A 96 11.77 26.85 1.87
C ALA A 96 10.23 26.98 1.80
N GLY A 97 9.51 25.90 1.44
CA GLY A 97 8.05 25.90 1.39
C GLY A 97 7.40 25.98 2.77
N LEU A 98 8.03 25.38 3.79
CA LEU A 98 7.54 25.41 5.18
C LEU A 98 7.48 26.83 5.79
N LYS A 99 8.35 27.75 5.34
CA LYS A 99 8.42 29.13 5.88
C LYS A 99 7.41 30.09 5.23
N ARG A 100 6.80 29.72 4.09
CA ARG A 100 5.90 30.58 3.32
C ARG A 100 4.42 30.23 3.44
N GLY A 101 4.08 29.27 4.30
CA GLY A 101 2.70 28.83 4.47
C GLY A 101 2.20 27.86 3.39
N PHE A 102 0.95 27.48 3.48
CA PHE A 102 0.30 26.45 2.64
C PHE A 102 0.32 26.72 1.14
N GLU A 103 0.41 27.98 0.71
CA GLU A 103 0.33 28.34 -0.72
C GLU A 103 1.58 27.96 -1.52
N ASP A 104 2.74 27.86 -0.88
CA ASP A 104 4.02 27.60 -1.54
C ASP A 104 4.46 26.11 -1.46
N THR A 105 3.66 25.26 -0.79
CA THR A 105 3.91 23.83 -0.62
C THR A 105 3.33 22.97 -1.74
N ARG A 106 2.86 23.56 -2.82
CA ARG A 106 2.25 22.94 -4.02
C ARG A 106 3.11 21.91 -4.76
N GLY A 107 4.20 21.42 -4.14
CA GLY A 107 5.13 20.48 -4.79
C GLY A 107 5.14 19.07 -4.25
N THR A 108 4.42 18.75 -3.17
CA THR A 108 4.40 17.38 -2.64
C THR A 108 2.99 16.82 -2.61
N LEU A 109 2.87 15.57 -3.03
CA LEU A 109 1.59 14.89 -3.23
C LEU A 109 0.72 14.78 -1.96
N PHE A 110 1.33 14.84 -0.77
CA PHE A 110 0.58 14.94 0.49
C PHE A 110 -0.26 16.24 0.56
N PHE A 111 0.26 17.37 0.08
CA PHE A 111 -0.49 18.63 0.11
C PHE A 111 -1.64 18.66 -0.89
N SER A 112 -1.59 17.83 -1.95
CA SER A 112 -2.75 17.63 -2.82
C SER A 112 -3.90 16.96 -2.05
N ILE A 113 -3.60 15.95 -1.20
CA ILE A 113 -4.57 15.38 -0.25
C ILE A 113 -5.10 16.48 0.68
N ALA A 114 -4.21 17.21 1.36
CA ALA A 114 -4.58 18.25 2.33
C ALA A 114 -5.46 19.34 1.70
N ASN A 115 -5.20 19.69 0.43
CA ASN A 115 -6.02 20.64 -0.32
C ASN A 115 -7.44 20.13 -0.58
N ILE A 116 -7.58 18.89 -1.03
CA ILE A 116 -8.90 18.25 -1.22
C ILE A 116 -9.69 18.28 0.10
N ILE A 117 -9.07 17.89 1.20
CA ILE A 117 -9.69 17.87 2.52
C ILE A 117 -10.11 19.28 2.97
N ARG A 118 -9.22 20.28 2.78
CA ARG A 118 -9.52 21.68 3.12
C ARG A 118 -10.73 22.22 2.36
N GLU A 119 -10.79 21.97 1.06
CA GLU A 119 -11.91 22.43 0.25
C GLU A 119 -13.24 21.72 0.63
N LYS A 120 -13.20 20.44 0.99
CA LYS A 120 -14.36 19.73 1.55
C LYS A 120 -14.81 20.29 2.89
N ILE A 121 -13.88 20.68 3.77
CA ILE A 121 -14.20 21.36 5.04
C ILE A 121 -14.86 22.71 4.78
N LYS A 122 -14.32 23.53 3.87
CA LYS A 122 -14.91 24.82 3.48
C LYS A 122 -16.30 24.66 2.89
N ALA A 123 -16.54 23.60 2.12
CA ALA A 123 -17.85 23.29 1.54
C ALA A 123 -18.87 22.73 2.56
N GLY A 124 -18.48 22.57 3.84
CA GLY A 124 -19.37 22.06 4.89
C GLY A 124 -19.54 20.53 4.88
N CYS A 125 -18.74 19.80 4.11
CA CYS A 125 -18.79 18.34 4.01
C CYS A 125 -17.44 17.68 4.35
N PRO A 126 -16.88 17.93 5.56
CA PRO A 126 -15.59 17.37 5.96
C PRO A 126 -15.62 15.84 5.99
N PRO A 127 -14.63 15.16 5.45
CA PRO A 127 -14.48 13.71 5.64
C PRO A 127 -14.34 13.36 7.12
N LYS A 128 -14.99 12.27 7.53
CA LYS A 128 -14.95 11.82 8.93
C LYS A 128 -13.60 11.26 9.32
N VAL A 129 -12.98 10.49 8.41
CA VAL A 129 -11.74 9.78 8.67
C VAL A 129 -10.78 9.91 7.49
N LEU A 130 -9.50 10.05 7.78
CA LEU A 130 -8.39 9.91 6.83
C LEU A 130 -7.61 8.65 7.18
N PHE A 131 -7.43 7.76 6.21
CA PHE A 131 -6.68 6.52 6.35
C PHE A 131 -5.46 6.59 5.42
N LEU A 132 -4.33 7.02 5.95
CA LEU A 132 -3.12 7.31 5.19
C LEU A 132 -2.05 6.24 5.42
N GLU A 133 -1.37 5.85 4.35
CA GLU A 133 -0.29 4.87 4.39
C GLU A 133 0.99 5.45 3.80
N ASN A 134 2.12 5.03 4.35
CA ASN A 134 3.44 5.34 3.80
C ASN A 134 4.47 4.27 4.19
N VAL A 135 5.66 4.34 3.61
CA VAL A 135 6.77 3.48 4.03
C VAL A 135 7.21 3.78 5.46
N ARG A 136 7.69 2.77 6.20
CA ARG A 136 8.22 2.94 7.56
C ARG A 136 9.26 4.08 7.65
N GLY A 137 10.06 4.25 6.59
CA GLY A 137 11.10 5.27 6.52
C GLY A 137 10.61 6.70 6.70
N LEU A 138 9.31 7.00 6.45
CA LEU A 138 8.73 8.30 6.68
C LEU A 138 8.90 8.77 8.14
N LYS A 139 8.87 7.84 9.10
CA LYS A 139 9.03 8.15 10.53
C LYS A 139 10.38 8.79 10.86
N THR A 140 11.43 8.44 10.12
CA THR A 140 12.80 8.96 10.34
C THR A 140 13.28 9.89 9.23
N HIS A 141 12.49 10.07 8.18
CA HIS A 141 12.82 10.91 7.05
C HIS A 141 13.03 12.37 7.51
N ASP A 142 14.12 12.97 7.04
CA ASP A 142 14.54 14.33 7.46
C ASP A 142 14.53 14.50 9.00
N LYS A 143 15.16 13.57 9.71
CA LYS A 143 15.21 13.54 11.19
C LYS A 143 13.80 13.59 11.85
N GLY A 144 12.78 13.08 11.17
CA GLY A 144 11.38 13.07 11.61
C GLY A 144 10.59 14.34 11.26
N ASN A 145 11.20 15.34 10.63
CA ASN A 145 10.52 16.59 10.30
C ASN A 145 9.38 16.38 9.30
N THR A 146 9.57 15.50 8.31
CA THR A 146 8.53 15.20 7.34
C THR A 146 7.24 14.71 7.99
N LEU A 147 7.32 13.75 8.91
CA LEU A 147 6.15 13.27 9.65
C LEU A 147 5.53 14.37 10.53
N LYS A 148 6.35 15.17 11.22
CA LYS A 148 5.86 16.30 12.04
C LYS A 148 5.02 17.29 11.22
N VAL A 149 5.46 17.61 9.99
CA VAL A 149 4.71 18.50 9.10
C VAL A 149 3.37 17.92 8.70
N ILE A 150 3.35 16.63 8.34
CA ILE A 150 2.09 15.92 8.01
C ILE A 150 1.12 16.00 9.20
N LEU A 151 1.58 15.66 10.39
CA LEU A 151 0.75 15.63 11.60
C LEU A 151 0.24 17.03 11.98
N ALA A 152 1.09 18.05 11.93
CA ALA A 152 0.70 19.44 12.16
C ALA A 152 -0.35 19.93 11.15
N THR A 153 -0.20 19.54 9.87
CA THR A 153 -1.20 19.86 8.82
C THR A 153 -2.55 19.22 9.13
N LEU A 154 -2.59 17.97 9.61
CA LEU A 154 -3.83 17.32 10.01
C LEU A 154 -4.48 18.03 11.20
N GLU A 155 -3.71 18.46 12.19
CA GLU A 155 -4.19 19.24 13.34
C GLU A 155 -4.81 20.58 12.91
N GLU A 156 -4.14 21.32 12.02
CA GLU A 156 -4.62 22.59 11.44
C GLU A 156 -5.93 22.40 10.67
N LEU A 157 -6.12 21.26 10.01
CA LEU A 157 -7.35 20.89 9.35
C LEU A 157 -8.47 20.44 10.32
N GLY A 158 -8.18 20.38 11.62
CA GLY A 158 -9.16 20.01 12.65
C GLY A 158 -9.27 18.52 12.96
N TYR A 159 -8.30 17.72 12.53
CA TYR A 159 -8.25 16.28 12.82
C TYR A 159 -7.44 16.00 14.10
N ALA A 160 -7.89 15.03 14.87
CA ALA A 160 -7.03 14.29 15.78
C ALA A 160 -6.52 13.04 15.05
N TYR A 161 -5.42 12.46 15.51
CA TYR A 161 -4.79 11.33 14.82
C TYR A 161 -4.12 10.35 15.77
N SER A 162 -3.90 9.15 15.27
CA SER A 162 -2.98 8.16 15.81
C SER A 162 -2.14 7.59 14.66
N PHE A 163 -0.91 7.17 14.94
CA PHE A 163 -0.07 6.53 13.92
C PHE A 163 0.84 5.47 14.50
N ASP A 164 1.04 4.39 13.77
CA ASP A 164 2.06 3.38 14.10
C ASP A 164 2.48 2.59 12.84
N VAL A 165 3.54 1.80 13.00
CA VAL A 165 4.05 0.91 11.97
C VAL A 165 3.48 -0.49 12.19
N LEU A 166 2.80 -0.99 11.17
CA LEU A 166 2.29 -2.36 11.10
C LEU A 166 3.12 -3.18 10.12
N ASN A 167 3.15 -4.51 10.32
CA ASN A 167 3.87 -5.42 9.45
C ASN A 167 2.92 -6.51 8.92
N ALA A 168 2.81 -6.61 7.59
CA ALA A 168 1.89 -7.51 6.90
C ALA A 168 2.04 -8.99 7.31
N LYS A 169 3.25 -9.43 7.68
CA LYS A 169 3.50 -10.82 8.10
C LYS A 169 2.69 -11.28 9.31
N TYR A 170 2.17 -10.35 10.10
CA TYR A 170 1.30 -10.66 11.25
C TYR A 170 -0.19 -10.65 10.90
N PHE A 171 -0.54 -10.43 9.63
CA PHE A 171 -1.91 -10.33 9.14
C PHE A 171 -2.24 -11.38 8.05
N GLY A 172 -1.56 -12.52 8.06
CA GLY A 172 -1.87 -13.65 7.19
C GLY A 172 -1.26 -13.60 5.79
N VAL A 173 -0.22 -12.78 5.56
CA VAL A 173 0.57 -12.82 4.33
C VAL A 173 2.05 -13.07 4.63
N PRO A 174 2.75 -13.97 3.93
CA PRO A 174 4.14 -14.31 4.22
C PRO A 174 5.12 -13.26 3.67
N GLN A 175 4.90 -11.99 4.02
CA GLN A 175 5.73 -10.87 3.57
C GLN A 175 6.13 -9.96 4.71
N ASN A 176 7.43 -9.75 4.91
CA ASN A 176 7.95 -8.75 5.84
C ASN A 176 7.80 -7.35 5.23
N ARG A 177 6.58 -6.78 5.33
CA ARG A 177 6.23 -5.48 4.77
C ARG A 177 5.77 -4.53 5.87
N GLU A 178 6.69 -3.67 6.30
CA GLU A 178 6.40 -2.65 7.30
C GLU A 178 5.89 -1.37 6.63
N ARG A 179 4.74 -0.87 7.13
CA ARG A 179 4.13 0.37 6.67
C ARG A 179 3.71 1.23 7.85
N LEU A 180 3.95 2.52 7.71
CA LEU A 180 3.40 3.52 8.62
C LEU A 180 1.96 3.79 8.21
N PHE A 181 1.04 3.63 9.15
CA PHE A 181 -0.34 4.03 9.00
C PHE A 181 -0.62 5.24 9.88
N ILE A 182 -1.35 6.22 9.33
CA ILE A 182 -1.86 7.38 10.06
C ILE A 182 -3.37 7.33 9.91
N ILE A 183 -4.07 7.19 11.03
CA ILE A 183 -5.52 7.28 11.09
C ILE A 183 -5.85 8.62 11.73
N ALA A 184 -6.58 9.47 11.01
CA ALA A 184 -6.99 10.76 11.52
C ALA A 184 -8.51 10.89 11.44
N TRP A 185 -9.13 11.48 12.46
CA TRP A 185 -10.59 11.68 12.55
C TRP A 185 -10.92 13.14 12.83
N TYR A 186 -11.99 13.61 12.15
CA TYR A 186 -12.42 15.00 12.28
C TYR A 186 -13.09 15.23 13.63
N LYS A 187 -12.44 16.01 14.50
CA LYS A 187 -12.83 16.20 15.91
C LYS A 187 -14.27 16.66 16.15
N LYS A 188 -14.87 17.37 15.18
CA LYS A 188 -16.25 17.86 15.29
C LYS A 188 -17.32 16.81 14.95
N LEU A 189 -16.96 15.72 14.27
CA LEU A 189 -17.90 14.71 13.77
C LEU A 189 -17.68 13.33 14.37
N VAL A 190 -16.49 13.05 14.83
CA VAL A 190 -16.11 11.73 15.33
C VAL A 190 -15.48 11.89 16.69
N ASP A 191 -16.15 11.37 17.70
CA ASP A 191 -15.60 11.22 19.03
C ASP A 191 -14.97 9.84 19.16
N VAL A 192 -13.69 9.80 19.47
CA VAL A 192 -12.92 8.57 19.65
C VAL A 192 -12.22 8.63 20.98
N ASP A 193 -12.83 8.01 21.99
CA ASP A 193 -12.28 7.93 23.35
C ASP A 193 -10.96 7.16 23.35
N GLU A 194 -10.88 6.08 22.56
CA GLU A 194 -9.68 5.25 22.47
C GLU A 194 -9.55 4.57 21.09
N PHE A 195 -8.53 4.94 20.32
CA PHE A 195 -8.15 4.23 19.10
C PHE A 195 -6.93 3.35 19.38
N ARG A 196 -7.03 2.05 19.09
CA ARG A 196 -5.94 1.09 19.20
C ARG A 196 -5.61 0.46 17.86
N PHE A 197 -4.33 0.49 17.48
CA PHE A 197 -3.87 -0.23 16.30
C PHE A 197 -3.91 -1.74 16.53
N PRO A 198 -4.45 -2.53 15.57
CA PRO A 198 -4.21 -3.97 15.52
C PRO A 198 -2.76 -4.20 15.10
N TYR A 199 -2.02 -5.06 15.81
CA TYR A 199 -0.64 -5.40 15.45
C TYR A 199 -0.52 -6.76 14.76
N GLY A 200 -1.54 -7.58 14.80
CA GLY A 200 -1.59 -8.88 14.16
C GLY A 200 -2.87 -9.64 14.48
N ILE A 201 -2.95 -10.84 13.95
CA ILE A 201 -4.03 -11.79 14.16
C ILE A 201 -3.42 -13.03 14.85
N ALA A 202 -4.02 -13.48 15.93
CA ALA A 202 -3.63 -14.70 16.64
C ALA A 202 -4.18 -15.94 15.92
N GLU A 203 -3.71 -17.13 16.31
CA GLU A 203 -4.11 -18.41 15.73
C GLU A 203 -5.62 -18.68 15.86
N ASP A 204 -6.23 -18.22 16.95
CA ASP A 204 -7.68 -18.29 17.18
C ASP A 204 -8.49 -17.26 16.41
N GLY A 205 -7.85 -16.44 15.56
CA GLY A 205 -8.45 -15.38 14.79
C GLY A 205 -8.66 -14.07 15.56
N SER A 206 -8.30 -14.01 16.83
CA SER A 206 -8.43 -12.79 17.62
C SER A 206 -7.39 -11.72 17.23
N THR A 207 -7.75 -10.46 17.41
CA THR A 207 -6.87 -9.33 17.11
C THR A 207 -5.87 -9.08 18.25
N ILE A 208 -4.60 -8.95 17.91
CA ILE A 208 -3.52 -8.62 18.86
C ILE A 208 -3.37 -7.10 18.91
N TYR A 209 -3.75 -6.47 20.01
CA TYR A 209 -3.60 -5.03 20.26
C TYR A 209 -2.34 -4.66 21.07
N ASP A 210 -1.64 -5.63 21.64
CA ASP A 210 -0.40 -5.40 22.35
C ASP A 210 0.79 -5.86 21.50
N LYS A 211 1.59 -4.92 21.04
CA LYS A 211 2.78 -5.18 20.21
C LYS A 211 3.81 -6.09 20.87
N LYS A 212 3.86 -6.10 22.22
CA LYS A 212 4.76 -6.97 22.99
C LYS A 212 4.36 -8.46 22.91
N LYS A 213 3.11 -8.72 22.55
CA LYS A 213 2.61 -10.08 22.34
C LYS A 213 2.95 -10.66 20.98
N LEU A 214 3.48 -9.86 20.04
CA LEU A 214 3.98 -10.35 18.76
C LEU A 214 5.27 -11.15 18.99
N LYS A 215 5.19 -12.45 18.80
CA LYS A 215 6.32 -13.39 18.88
C LYS A 215 6.50 -14.06 17.52
N GLU A 216 7.67 -14.64 17.26
CA GLU A 216 7.88 -15.43 16.03
C GLU A 216 6.83 -16.55 15.88
N GLY A 217 6.39 -17.16 16.98
CA GLY A 217 5.32 -18.17 17.00
C GLY A 217 3.91 -17.68 16.62
N THR A 218 3.71 -16.36 16.42
CA THR A 218 2.43 -15.80 15.90
C THR A 218 2.42 -15.66 14.38
N LEU A 219 3.47 -16.12 13.69
CA LEU A 219 3.50 -16.15 12.22
C LEU A 219 2.73 -17.39 11.76
N LEU A 220 1.54 -17.17 11.23
CA LEU A 220 0.61 -18.22 10.82
C LEU A 220 0.82 -18.70 9.38
N THR A 221 1.81 -18.16 8.67
CA THR A 221 2.01 -18.38 7.24
C THR A 221 3.40 -18.93 6.92
N LYS A 222 3.49 -19.65 5.82
CA LYS A 222 4.72 -20.08 5.16
C LYS A 222 4.78 -19.53 3.74
N VAL A 223 5.97 -19.43 3.18
CA VAL A 223 6.15 -19.00 1.79
C VAL A 223 5.48 -19.97 0.81
N SER A 224 5.39 -21.26 1.17
CA SER A 224 4.63 -22.24 0.39
C SER A 224 3.14 -21.90 0.21
N ASP A 225 2.55 -21.11 1.10
CA ASP A 225 1.11 -20.77 1.04
C ASP A 225 0.74 -19.93 -0.19
N ILE A 226 1.73 -19.29 -0.82
CA ILE A 226 1.51 -18.51 -2.03
C ILE A 226 1.84 -19.29 -3.32
N PHE A 227 2.46 -20.47 -3.24
CA PHE A 227 2.95 -21.18 -4.42
C PHE A 227 1.81 -21.65 -5.33
N GLU A 228 2.06 -21.56 -6.63
CA GLU A 228 1.27 -22.24 -7.63
C GLU A 228 1.67 -23.73 -7.70
N PRO A 229 0.74 -24.62 -8.12
CA PRO A 229 1.07 -26.02 -8.36
C PRO A 229 2.21 -26.18 -9.36
N GLU A 230 3.15 -27.10 -9.12
CA GLU A 230 4.32 -27.33 -9.98
C GLU A 230 4.00 -27.53 -11.46
N ARG A 231 2.85 -28.15 -11.78
CA ARG A 231 2.39 -28.37 -13.15
C ARG A 231 2.14 -27.09 -13.96
N ILE A 232 2.00 -25.93 -13.26
CA ILE A 232 1.77 -24.62 -13.88
C ILE A 232 3.09 -23.85 -13.98
N MET A 233 4.16 -24.35 -13.32
CA MET A 233 5.43 -23.69 -13.24
C MET A 233 6.18 -23.76 -14.57
N ASP A 234 6.25 -22.64 -15.27
CA ASP A 234 6.99 -22.51 -16.53
C ASP A 234 8.48 -22.23 -16.22
N SER A 235 9.37 -22.84 -17.03
CA SER A 235 10.82 -22.62 -16.96
C SER A 235 11.25 -21.15 -17.11
N GLN A 236 10.38 -20.32 -17.69
CA GLN A 236 10.63 -18.85 -17.83
C GLN A 236 10.83 -18.13 -16.50
N TYR A 237 10.31 -18.68 -15.39
CA TYR A 237 10.50 -18.10 -14.06
C TYR A 237 11.83 -18.45 -13.41
N THR A 238 12.51 -19.51 -13.89
CA THR A 238 13.87 -19.85 -13.44
C THR A 238 14.86 -18.89 -14.06
N ILE A 239 15.67 -18.25 -13.22
CA ILE A 239 16.65 -17.26 -13.72
C ILE A 239 17.82 -17.96 -14.44
N SER A 240 18.35 -17.31 -15.47
CA SER A 240 19.49 -17.83 -16.23
C SER A 240 20.77 -17.87 -15.40
N ASP A 241 21.74 -18.74 -15.79
CA ASP A 241 23.06 -18.82 -15.15
C ASP A 241 23.74 -17.45 -15.08
N LYS A 242 23.70 -16.69 -16.17
CA LYS A 242 24.27 -15.34 -16.24
C LYS A 242 23.64 -14.40 -15.20
N MET A 243 22.32 -14.46 -15.02
CA MET A 243 21.63 -13.64 -14.03
C MET A 243 21.96 -14.09 -12.62
N TRP A 244 21.99 -15.39 -12.38
CA TRP A 244 22.33 -15.97 -11.07
C TRP A 244 23.76 -15.59 -10.65
N GLU A 245 24.76 -15.78 -11.51
CA GLU A 245 26.13 -15.32 -11.26
C GLU A 245 26.19 -13.81 -10.99
N GLY A 246 25.44 -13.02 -11.75
CA GLY A 246 25.37 -11.57 -11.56
C GLY A 246 24.87 -11.19 -10.18
N HIS A 247 23.83 -11.89 -9.67
CA HIS A 247 23.32 -11.68 -8.31
C HIS A 247 24.35 -12.07 -7.25
N GLN A 248 25.03 -13.20 -7.41
CA GLN A 248 26.07 -13.67 -6.49
C GLN A 248 27.24 -12.67 -6.43
N LYS A 249 27.77 -12.25 -7.58
CA LYS A 249 28.85 -11.25 -7.69
C LYS A 249 28.44 -9.91 -7.06
N ARG A 250 27.20 -9.46 -7.29
CA ARG A 250 26.65 -8.25 -6.68
C ARG A 250 26.59 -8.35 -5.15
N LYS A 251 26.10 -9.47 -4.61
CA LYS A 251 26.00 -9.71 -3.17
C LYS A 251 27.38 -9.69 -2.51
N GLU A 252 28.37 -10.36 -3.12
CA GLU A 252 29.73 -10.38 -2.61
C GLU A 252 30.38 -8.99 -2.63
N ARG A 253 30.26 -8.25 -3.74
CA ARG A 253 30.76 -6.88 -3.87
C ARG A 253 30.13 -5.97 -2.82
N ASN A 254 28.82 -6.07 -2.61
CA ASN A 254 28.12 -5.26 -1.63
C ASN A 254 28.56 -5.60 -0.20
N ARG A 255 28.77 -6.89 0.11
CA ARG A 255 29.32 -7.32 1.39
C ARG A 255 30.70 -6.73 1.65
N LYS A 256 31.59 -6.76 0.66
CA LYS A 256 32.93 -6.17 0.76
C LYS A 256 32.88 -4.64 1.00
N ASN A 257 31.86 -3.98 0.49
CA ASN A 257 31.66 -2.53 0.62
C ASN A 257 30.79 -2.15 1.85
N GLY A 258 30.55 -3.06 2.78
CA GLY A 258 29.71 -2.82 3.96
C GLY A 258 28.23 -2.54 3.66
N LYS A 259 27.74 -2.88 2.46
CA LYS A 259 26.34 -2.71 2.04
C LYS A 259 25.58 -4.03 2.19
N GLY A 260 24.42 -3.99 2.83
CA GLY A 260 23.60 -5.17 3.15
C GLY A 260 22.71 -5.68 2.01
N PHE A 261 22.81 -5.17 0.77
CA PHE A 261 21.94 -5.64 -0.30
C PHE A 261 22.63 -6.64 -1.22
N GLY A 262 21.81 -7.50 -1.78
CA GLY A 262 22.20 -8.50 -2.75
C GLY A 262 20.98 -9.15 -3.32
N TYR A 263 20.86 -10.43 -3.11
CA TYR A 263 19.63 -11.19 -3.32
C TYR A 263 19.19 -11.81 -1.99
N SER A 264 17.89 -12.16 -1.91
CA SER A 264 17.34 -12.96 -0.82
C SER A 264 16.73 -14.24 -1.38
N LEU A 265 17.11 -15.37 -0.78
CA LEU A 265 16.68 -16.71 -1.18
C LEU A 265 15.74 -17.27 -0.11
N PHE A 266 14.60 -17.82 -0.55
CA PHE A 266 13.58 -18.38 0.31
C PHE A 266 13.19 -19.78 -0.20
N ASN A 267 12.73 -20.62 0.69
CA ASN A 267 12.19 -21.95 0.39
C ASN A 267 10.75 -22.08 0.88
N ALA A 268 10.14 -23.23 0.67
CA ALA A 268 8.77 -23.54 1.06
C ALA A 268 8.52 -23.34 2.56
N ASP A 269 9.50 -23.66 3.41
CA ASP A 269 9.40 -23.60 4.87
C ASP A 269 9.72 -22.22 5.46
N SER A 270 10.20 -21.28 4.65
CA SER A 270 10.43 -19.90 5.08
C SER A 270 9.13 -19.30 5.58
N THR A 271 9.14 -18.67 6.76
CA THR A 271 7.93 -18.09 7.36
C THR A 271 7.43 -16.84 6.64
N TYR A 272 8.34 -16.10 6.02
CA TYR A 272 8.03 -14.90 5.23
C TYR A 272 9.17 -14.53 4.28
N THR A 273 8.85 -13.74 3.26
CA THR A 273 9.80 -13.16 2.30
C THR A 273 10.18 -11.73 2.67
N SER A 274 11.11 -11.14 1.93
CA SER A 274 11.33 -9.69 1.90
C SER A 274 10.12 -8.96 1.31
N THR A 275 10.09 -7.63 1.43
CA THR A 275 9.08 -6.80 0.77
C THR A 275 9.27 -6.85 -0.75
N ILE A 276 8.21 -7.18 -1.50
CA ILE A 276 8.21 -7.06 -2.96
C ILE A 276 8.25 -5.59 -3.37
N SER A 277 9.13 -5.22 -4.29
CA SER A 277 9.25 -3.86 -4.82
C SER A 277 8.42 -3.66 -6.08
N ALA A 278 8.11 -2.41 -6.43
CA ALA A 278 7.46 -2.07 -7.69
C ALA A 278 8.32 -2.43 -8.93
N ARG A 279 9.62 -2.68 -8.73
CA ARG A 279 10.56 -3.06 -9.79
C ARG A 279 10.85 -4.55 -9.83
N TYR A 280 10.16 -5.36 -9.03
CA TYR A 280 10.38 -6.80 -8.92
C TYR A 280 10.41 -7.51 -10.28
N TRP A 281 9.60 -7.10 -11.21
CA TRP A 281 9.53 -7.64 -12.57
C TRP A 281 10.82 -7.50 -13.39
N LYS A 282 11.77 -6.66 -12.95
CA LYS A 282 13.03 -6.41 -13.68
C LYS A 282 14.09 -7.47 -13.40
N ASP A 283 14.39 -7.72 -12.13
CA ASP A 283 15.45 -8.66 -11.75
C ASP A 283 15.07 -9.59 -10.57
N GLY A 284 13.96 -9.30 -9.88
CA GLY A 284 13.37 -10.14 -8.84
C GLY A 284 14.28 -10.47 -7.65
N SER A 285 15.41 -9.81 -7.51
CA SER A 285 16.48 -10.23 -6.60
C SER A 285 16.13 -10.14 -5.12
N GLU A 286 15.12 -9.35 -4.75
CA GLU A 286 14.67 -9.27 -3.37
C GLU A 286 13.89 -10.49 -2.89
N ILE A 287 13.32 -11.29 -3.82
CA ILE A 287 12.61 -12.54 -3.50
C ILE A 287 12.90 -13.57 -4.58
N LEU A 288 13.82 -14.46 -4.30
CA LEU A 288 14.11 -15.63 -5.13
C LEU A 288 13.68 -16.89 -4.38
N ILE A 289 13.06 -17.83 -5.10
CA ILE A 289 12.67 -19.13 -4.56
C ILE A 289 13.73 -20.16 -4.90
N ASP A 290 14.22 -20.84 -3.88
CA ASP A 290 15.25 -21.88 -4.02
C ASP A 290 14.70 -23.10 -4.78
N GLN A 291 15.49 -23.59 -5.74
CA GLN A 291 15.25 -24.80 -6.52
C GLN A 291 16.48 -25.73 -6.50
N SER A 292 17.39 -25.52 -5.54
CA SER A 292 18.65 -26.29 -5.48
C SER A 292 18.44 -27.82 -5.35
N GLU A 293 17.38 -28.24 -4.66
CA GLU A 293 16.99 -29.66 -4.57
C GLU A 293 16.67 -30.29 -5.93
N LYS A 294 16.28 -29.48 -6.92
CA LYS A 294 16.01 -29.89 -8.30
C LYS A 294 17.22 -29.72 -9.22
N GLY A 295 18.36 -29.25 -8.68
CA GLY A 295 19.54 -28.92 -9.46
C GLY A 295 19.36 -27.70 -10.39
N LEU A 296 18.37 -26.83 -10.11
CA LEU A 296 18.04 -25.66 -10.91
C LEU A 296 18.50 -24.35 -10.22
N ASN A 297 18.70 -23.31 -11.03
CA ASN A 297 18.85 -21.96 -10.50
C ASN A 297 17.59 -21.53 -9.77
N PRO A 298 17.69 -20.56 -8.83
CA PRO A 298 16.51 -19.99 -8.20
C PRO A 298 15.53 -19.41 -9.22
N ARG A 299 14.26 -19.31 -8.83
CA ARG A 299 13.22 -18.69 -9.66
C ARG A 299 12.67 -17.41 -9.04
N VAL A 300 12.11 -16.55 -9.87
CA VAL A 300 11.24 -15.44 -9.43
C VAL A 300 9.83 -15.95 -9.14
N LEU A 301 9.02 -15.13 -8.47
CA LEU A 301 7.59 -15.40 -8.29
C LEU A 301 6.84 -15.24 -9.62
N THR A 302 5.81 -16.05 -9.80
CA THR A 302 4.83 -15.82 -10.86
C THR A 302 3.97 -14.58 -10.54
N PRO A 303 3.24 -14.01 -11.50
CA PRO A 303 2.29 -12.94 -11.23
C PRO A 303 1.21 -13.32 -10.20
N VAL A 304 0.76 -14.58 -10.22
CA VAL A 304 -0.22 -15.12 -9.27
C VAL A 304 0.37 -15.18 -7.86
N GLU A 305 1.56 -15.74 -7.71
CA GLU A 305 2.27 -15.80 -6.42
C GLU A 305 2.56 -14.39 -5.87
N ALA A 306 2.96 -13.46 -6.75
CA ALA A 306 3.19 -12.07 -6.36
C ALA A 306 1.90 -11.38 -5.89
N GLY A 307 0.76 -11.69 -6.52
CA GLY A 307 -0.55 -11.22 -6.09
C GLY A 307 -0.96 -11.80 -4.73
N ARG A 308 -0.84 -13.12 -4.54
CA ARG A 308 -1.11 -13.79 -3.26
C ARG A 308 -0.21 -13.24 -2.14
N LEU A 309 1.07 -13.00 -2.44
CA LEU A 309 2.01 -12.42 -1.49
C LEU A 309 1.59 -11.01 -1.00
N GLN A 310 0.80 -10.31 -1.78
CA GLN A 310 0.24 -9.01 -1.41
C GLN A 310 -1.19 -9.10 -0.84
N GLY A 311 -1.71 -10.32 -0.64
CA GLY A 311 -3.03 -10.56 -0.06
C GLY A 311 -4.19 -10.48 -1.05
N TYR A 312 -3.92 -10.38 -2.35
CA TYR A 312 -4.99 -10.44 -3.37
C TYR A 312 -5.47 -11.87 -3.56
N ARG A 313 -6.79 -12.04 -3.57
CA ARG A 313 -7.42 -13.26 -4.06
C ARG A 313 -7.46 -13.21 -5.58
N ILE A 314 -6.84 -14.19 -6.23
CA ILE A 314 -6.84 -14.28 -7.70
C ILE A 314 -8.08 -15.06 -8.12
N ILE A 315 -8.95 -14.42 -8.91
CA ILE A 315 -10.19 -15.02 -9.41
C ILE A 315 -9.82 -16.15 -10.39
N GLY A 316 -10.36 -17.34 -10.17
CA GLY A 316 -10.11 -18.55 -10.98
C GLY A 316 -9.63 -19.73 -10.15
N GLU A 317 -9.42 -19.56 -8.86
CA GLU A 317 -9.09 -20.62 -7.90
C GLU A 317 -10.32 -20.85 -6.99
N GLY A 318 -11.26 -21.63 -7.46
CA GLY A 318 -12.39 -22.18 -6.72
C GLY A 318 -12.23 -23.67 -6.64
#